data_b31e914c8a888a8cfea1883d8b2ae065
#
_entry.id   b31e914c8a888a8cfea1883d8b2ae065
#
_cell.length_a   1.000
_cell.length_b   1.000
_cell.length_c   1.000
_cell.angle_alpha   90.00
_cell.angle_beta   90.00
_cell.angle_gamma   90.00
#
_symmetry.space_group_name_H-M   'P 1'
#
loop_
_entity.id
_entity.type
_entity.pdbx_description
1 polymer ?
#
loop_
_entity_poly.entity_id
_entity_poly.type
_entity_poly.pdbx_seq_one_letter_code
_entity_poly.pdbx_strand_id
1 'polypeptide(L)'
;RWQRDLTDSTVLRNMGVALGYAVLAYQSLLTGLNKLELNEQALADDLDAAWEVLAEPIQTVMRRFGVPGAYEKLKDATRGQAVTREALHALIRSLEIPQAEKDRLLALTPATYVGQAEALARRV
;
A
#
# COMPACT_ATOMS: atom_id res chain seq x y z
N ARG A 1 19.78 32.55 -40.86
CA ARG A 1 21.22 32.47 -41.12
C ARG A 1 21.48 31.49 -42.27
N TRP A 2 22.34 31.87 -43.19
CA TRP A 2 22.86 30.97 -44.21
C TRP A 2 23.86 29.98 -43.60
N GLN A 3 24.37 30.23 -42.39
CA GLN A 3 25.28 29.40 -41.64
C GLN A 3 24.53 28.58 -40.62
N ARG A 4 25.01 27.37 -40.41
CA ARG A 4 24.52 26.46 -39.37
C ARG A 4 24.66 27.08 -37.98
N ASP A 5 23.61 27.03 -37.17
CA ASP A 5 23.69 27.38 -35.79
C ASP A 5 24.51 26.31 -35.01
N LEU A 6 25.63 26.73 -34.45
CA LEU A 6 26.55 25.85 -33.74
C LEU A 6 25.98 25.41 -32.38
N THR A 7 25.00 26.12 -31.82
CA THR A 7 24.33 25.74 -30.59
C THR A 7 23.54 24.44 -30.76
N ASP A 8 22.89 24.24 -31.91
CA ASP A 8 22.17 23.01 -32.24
C ASP A 8 23.05 21.76 -32.24
N SER A 9 24.34 21.91 -32.64
CA SER A 9 25.27 20.78 -32.67
C SER A 9 25.52 20.16 -31.31
N THR A 10 25.56 20.96 -30.25
CA THR A 10 25.76 20.46 -28.89
C THR A 10 24.50 19.78 -28.37
N VAL A 11 23.34 20.37 -28.60
CA VAL A 11 22.04 19.79 -28.21
C VAL A 11 21.81 18.45 -28.91
N LEU A 12 22.01 18.39 -30.24
CA LEU A 12 21.82 17.17 -31.04
C LEU A 12 22.76 16.03 -30.59
N ARG A 13 23.99 16.35 -30.22
CA ARG A 13 24.93 15.35 -29.69
C ARG A 13 24.48 14.81 -28.36
N ASN A 14 23.94 15.68 -27.48
CA ASN A 14 23.47 15.29 -26.16
C ASN A 14 22.19 14.44 -26.20
N MET A 15 21.36 14.55 -27.22
CA MET A 15 20.17 13.69 -27.36
C MET A 15 20.54 12.18 -27.39
N GLY A 16 21.53 11.81 -28.20
CA GLY A 16 22.00 10.43 -28.25
C GLY A 16 22.62 9.96 -26.95
N VAL A 17 23.37 10.84 -26.28
CA VAL A 17 23.96 10.56 -24.95
C VAL A 17 22.88 10.33 -23.90
N ALA A 18 21.85 11.16 -23.87
CA ALA A 18 20.73 11.03 -22.94
C ALA A 18 19.98 9.70 -23.13
N LEU A 19 19.68 9.33 -24.37
CA LEU A 19 19.05 8.05 -24.69
C LEU A 19 19.95 6.86 -24.31
N GLY A 20 21.25 6.96 -24.60
CA GLY A 20 22.22 5.92 -24.22
C GLY A 20 22.28 5.71 -22.71
N TYR A 21 22.33 6.78 -21.94
CA TYR A 21 22.29 6.70 -20.45
C TYR A 21 20.97 6.16 -19.94
N ALA A 22 19.85 6.51 -20.55
CA ALA A 22 18.54 5.96 -20.15
C ALA A 22 18.50 4.45 -20.37
N VAL A 23 18.96 3.96 -21.50
CA VAL A 23 19.04 2.51 -21.80
C VAL A 23 19.94 1.80 -20.80
N LEU A 24 21.12 2.34 -20.52
CA LEU A 24 22.04 1.76 -19.53
C LEU A 24 21.42 1.73 -18.13
N ALA A 25 20.73 2.79 -17.73
CA ALA A 25 20.04 2.86 -16.45
C ALA A 25 18.95 1.79 -16.34
N TYR A 26 18.11 1.62 -17.36
CA TYR A 26 17.07 0.60 -17.38
C TYR A 26 17.63 -0.82 -17.35
N GLN A 27 18.69 -1.09 -18.13
CA GLN A 27 19.36 -2.39 -18.11
C GLN A 27 19.98 -2.70 -16.75
N SER A 28 20.59 -1.70 -16.11
CA SER A 28 21.15 -1.83 -14.76
C SER A 28 20.07 -2.08 -13.73
N LEU A 29 18.93 -1.39 -13.85
CA LEU A 29 17.76 -1.60 -12.97
C LEU A 29 17.21 -3.03 -13.12
N LEU A 30 16.99 -3.50 -14.33
CA LEU A 30 16.55 -4.87 -14.60
C LEU A 30 17.54 -5.91 -14.05
N THR A 31 18.83 -5.66 -14.21
CA THR A 31 19.86 -6.54 -13.63
C THR A 31 19.80 -6.55 -12.12
N GLY A 32 19.54 -5.40 -11.49
CA GLY A 32 19.34 -5.28 -10.04
C GLY A 32 18.11 -6.03 -9.56
N LEU A 33 16.97 -5.83 -10.24
CA LEU A 33 15.71 -6.52 -9.91
C LEU A 33 15.84 -8.05 -10.00
N ASN A 34 16.56 -8.56 -11.00
CA ASN A 34 16.77 -10.00 -11.17
C ASN A 34 17.68 -10.64 -10.10
N LYS A 35 18.32 -9.83 -9.24
CA LYS A 35 19.12 -10.31 -8.10
C LYS A 35 18.32 -10.34 -6.79
N LEU A 36 17.09 -9.82 -6.79
CA LEU A 36 16.26 -9.80 -5.59
C LEU A 36 15.62 -11.17 -5.40
N GLU A 37 15.68 -11.63 -4.16
CA GLU A 37 14.93 -12.81 -3.69
C GLU A 37 13.95 -12.35 -2.64
N LEU A 38 12.70 -12.82 -2.74
CA LEU A 38 11.66 -12.51 -1.77
C LEU A 38 11.80 -13.45 -0.57
N ASN A 39 11.84 -12.87 0.63
CA ASN A 39 11.65 -13.62 1.85
C ASN A 39 10.16 -13.61 2.21
N GLU A 40 9.42 -14.57 1.66
CA GLU A 40 7.96 -14.66 1.85
C GLU A 40 7.57 -14.78 3.33
N GLN A 41 8.38 -15.49 4.12
CA GLN A 41 8.10 -15.65 5.55
C GLN A 41 8.22 -14.32 6.30
N ALA A 42 9.28 -13.55 6.04
CA ALA A 42 9.46 -12.24 6.68
C ALA A 42 8.30 -11.28 6.31
N LEU A 43 7.85 -11.29 5.05
CA LEU A 43 6.72 -10.48 4.61
C LEU A 43 5.41 -10.90 5.29
N ALA A 44 5.20 -12.22 5.47
CA ALA A 44 4.03 -12.74 6.15
C ALA A 44 4.04 -12.38 7.64
N ASP A 45 5.18 -12.50 8.30
CA ASP A 45 5.35 -12.17 9.72
C ASP A 45 5.14 -10.67 9.99
N ASP A 46 5.73 -9.81 9.16
CA ASP A 46 5.55 -8.35 9.23
C ASP A 46 4.09 -7.96 9.06
N LEU A 47 3.40 -8.61 8.11
CA LEU A 47 2.00 -8.33 7.84
C LEU A 47 1.09 -8.84 8.97
N ASP A 48 1.36 -10.02 9.52
CA ASP A 48 0.57 -10.59 10.62
C ASP A 48 0.72 -9.78 11.92
N ALA A 49 1.83 -9.07 12.08
CA ALA A 49 2.04 -8.13 13.19
C ALA A 49 1.30 -6.79 13.02
N ALA A 50 0.86 -6.43 11.81
CA ALA A 50 0.37 -5.10 11.44
C ALA A 50 -1.17 -4.98 11.54
N TRP A 51 -1.76 -5.36 12.67
CA TRP A 51 -3.23 -5.32 12.89
C TRP A 51 -3.82 -3.91 12.79
N GLU A 52 -3.03 -2.86 12.99
CA GLU A 52 -3.44 -1.46 12.84
C GLU A 52 -3.94 -1.11 11.42
N VAL A 53 -3.54 -1.83 10.38
CA VAL A 53 -4.00 -1.60 9.01
C VAL A 53 -5.51 -1.84 8.87
N LEU A 54 -6.11 -2.62 9.77
CA LEU A 54 -7.55 -2.88 9.78
C LEU A 54 -8.36 -1.76 10.43
N ALA A 55 -7.72 -0.77 11.01
CA ALA A 55 -8.40 0.41 11.57
C ALA A 55 -9.21 1.16 10.50
N GLU A 56 -8.69 1.26 9.29
CA GLU A 56 -9.34 1.96 8.18
C GLU A 56 -10.66 1.30 7.75
N PRO A 57 -10.74 -0.01 7.40
CA PRO A 57 -11.99 -0.64 7.02
C PRO A 57 -13.02 -0.65 8.15
N ILE A 58 -12.60 -0.80 9.41
CA ILE A 58 -13.49 -0.70 10.56
C ILE A 58 -14.10 0.71 10.64
N GLN A 59 -13.29 1.76 10.54
CA GLN A 59 -13.77 3.14 10.55
C GLN A 59 -14.71 3.43 9.38
N THR A 60 -14.42 2.91 8.20
CA THR A 60 -15.25 3.09 7.01
C THR A 60 -16.63 2.46 7.19
N VAL A 61 -16.70 1.25 7.76
CA VAL A 61 -17.97 0.60 8.08
C VAL A 61 -18.72 1.37 9.17
N MET A 62 -18.04 1.81 10.24
CA MET A 62 -18.67 2.64 11.29
C MET A 62 -19.30 3.90 10.71
N ARG A 63 -18.62 4.60 9.80
CA ARG A 63 -19.14 5.79 9.12
C ARG A 63 -20.35 5.47 8.25
N ARG A 64 -20.28 4.37 7.49
CA ARG A 64 -21.39 3.90 6.64
C ARG A 64 -22.68 3.69 7.43
N PHE A 65 -22.58 3.18 8.65
CA PHE A 65 -23.72 2.93 9.54
C PHE A 65 -24.00 4.06 10.53
N GLY A 66 -23.38 5.22 10.36
CA GLY A 66 -23.67 6.42 11.15
C GLY A 66 -23.26 6.30 12.62
N VAL A 67 -22.28 5.44 12.94
CA VAL A 67 -21.79 5.31 14.33
C VAL A 67 -21.14 6.63 14.74
N PRO A 68 -21.67 7.32 15.77
CA PRO A 68 -21.13 8.61 16.21
C PRO A 68 -19.73 8.44 16.82
N GLY A 69 -18.85 9.41 16.56
CA GLY A 69 -17.49 9.41 17.09
C GLY A 69 -16.63 8.22 16.61
N ALA A 70 -16.84 7.78 15.35
CA ALA A 70 -16.12 6.62 14.79
C ALA A 70 -14.61 6.74 14.93
N TYR A 71 -14.07 7.93 14.64
CA TYR A 71 -12.62 8.19 14.74
C TYR A 71 -12.14 8.15 16.19
N GLU A 72 -12.87 8.81 17.09
CA GLU A 72 -12.52 8.91 18.52
C GLU A 72 -12.55 7.53 19.18
N LYS A 73 -13.59 6.74 18.93
CA LYS A 73 -13.71 5.38 19.46
C LYS A 73 -12.56 4.48 19.01
N LEU A 74 -12.18 4.56 17.73
CA LEU A 74 -11.06 3.81 17.20
C LEU A 74 -9.73 4.30 17.80
N LYS A 75 -9.53 5.62 17.87
CA LYS A 75 -8.35 6.25 18.45
C LYS A 75 -8.18 5.87 19.94
N ASP A 76 -9.25 5.87 20.71
CA ASP A 76 -9.19 5.50 22.13
C ASP A 76 -8.88 4.01 22.31
N ALA A 77 -9.40 3.15 21.44
CA ALA A 77 -9.09 1.72 21.43
C ALA A 77 -7.65 1.38 21.01
N THR A 78 -6.98 2.31 20.30
CA THR A 78 -5.64 2.10 19.76
C THR A 78 -4.56 2.98 20.39
N ARG A 79 -4.95 3.93 21.25
CA ARG A 79 -4.05 4.95 21.79
C ARG A 79 -3.09 4.37 22.81
N GLY A 80 -1.78 4.50 22.54
CA GLY A 80 -0.72 4.19 23.49
C GLY A 80 -0.46 2.71 23.73
N GLN A 81 -1.12 1.82 22.99
CA GLN A 81 -0.89 0.38 23.02
C GLN A 81 -0.74 -0.17 21.59
N ALA A 82 -0.01 -1.27 21.46
CA ALA A 82 0.01 -2.01 20.20
C ALA A 82 -1.41 -2.46 19.85
N VAL A 83 -1.82 -2.22 18.61
CA VAL A 83 -3.12 -2.66 18.11
C VAL A 83 -3.08 -4.17 17.95
N THR A 84 -3.79 -4.89 18.81
CA THR A 84 -3.86 -6.35 18.74
C THR A 84 -5.16 -6.81 18.10
N ARG A 85 -5.16 -8.04 17.60
CA ARG A 85 -6.34 -8.73 17.09
C ARG A 85 -7.48 -8.69 18.10
N GLU A 86 -7.18 -9.01 19.36
CA GLU A 86 -8.15 -9.10 20.45
C GLU A 86 -8.81 -7.74 20.72
N ALA A 87 -8.03 -6.67 20.73
CA ALA A 87 -8.52 -5.31 20.93
C ALA A 87 -9.47 -4.88 19.79
N LEU A 88 -9.09 -5.13 18.52
CA LEU A 88 -9.94 -4.83 17.37
C LEU A 88 -11.21 -5.67 17.36
N HIS A 89 -11.11 -6.97 17.66
CA HIS A 89 -12.28 -7.85 17.73
C HIS A 89 -13.23 -7.44 18.88
N ALA A 90 -12.71 -7.03 20.03
CA ALA A 90 -13.53 -6.50 21.12
C ALA A 90 -14.28 -5.22 20.69
N LEU A 91 -13.58 -4.30 20.02
CA LEU A 91 -14.19 -3.09 19.46
C LEU A 91 -15.29 -3.45 18.46
N ILE A 92 -15.03 -4.32 17.47
CA ILE A 92 -16.02 -4.70 16.45
C ILE A 92 -17.29 -5.31 17.11
N ARG A 93 -17.12 -6.17 18.11
CA ARG A 93 -18.27 -6.77 18.83
C ARG A 93 -19.12 -5.72 19.56
N SER A 94 -18.50 -4.64 20.06
CA SER A 94 -19.19 -3.57 20.79
C SER A 94 -19.93 -2.58 19.88
N LEU A 95 -19.68 -2.59 18.56
CA LEU A 95 -20.30 -1.65 17.63
C LEU A 95 -21.79 -1.93 17.44
N GLU A 96 -22.58 -0.89 17.31
CA GLU A 96 -24.00 -0.96 16.96
C GLU A 96 -24.19 -0.96 15.43
N ILE A 97 -23.76 -2.05 14.79
CA ILE A 97 -23.87 -2.28 13.35
C ILE A 97 -24.50 -3.66 13.09
N PRO A 98 -25.04 -3.92 11.88
CA PRO A 98 -25.62 -5.21 11.54
C PRO A 98 -24.65 -6.37 11.78
N GLN A 99 -25.19 -7.51 12.25
CA GLN A 99 -24.37 -8.68 12.58
C GLN A 99 -23.54 -9.18 11.39
N ALA A 100 -24.13 -9.18 10.19
CA ALA A 100 -23.42 -9.57 8.97
C ALA A 100 -22.15 -8.74 8.70
N GLU A 101 -22.18 -7.43 9.03
CA GLU A 101 -21.00 -6.56 8.90
C GLU A 101 -19.98 -6.83 10.01
N LYS A 102 -20.44 -7.14 11.24
CA LYS A 102 -19.52 -7.58 12.30
C LYS A 102 -18.79 -8.86 11.90
N ASP A 103 -19.51 -9.84 11.40
CA ASP A 103 -18.94 -11.13 10.98
C ASP A 103 -17.92 -10.93 9.86
N ARG A 104 -18.23 -10.05 8.90
CA ARG A 104 -17.31 -9.67 7.82
C ARG A 104 -16.04 -9.01 8.35
N LEU A 105 -16.16 -8.06 9.27
CA LEU A 105 -15.00 -7.38 9.86
C LEU A 105 -14.16 -8.32 10.72
N LEU A 106 -14.79 -9.23 11.48
CA LEU A 106 -14.10 -10.22 12.30
C LEU A 106 -13.33 -11.26 11.48
N ALA A 107 -13.76 -11.50 10.24
CA ALA A 107 -13.08 -12.40 9.31
C ALA A 107 -11.87 -11.75 8.61
N LEU A 108 -11.73 -10.41 8.67
CA LEU A 108 -10.59 -9.72 8.06
C LEU A 108 -9.30 -9.99 8.85
N THR A 109 -8.23 -10.18 8.11
CA THR A 109 -6.86 -10.17 8.62
C THR A 109 -6.02 -9.18 7.81
N PRO A 110 -4.88 -8.70 8.31
CA PRO A 110 -3.99 -7.88 7.52
C PRO A 110 -3.65 -8.52 6.17
N ALA A 111 -3.43 -9.84 6.14
CA ALA A 111 -3.11 -10.60 4.94
C ALA A 111 -4.28 -10.67 3.91
N THR A 112 -5.52 -10.60 4.37
CA THR A 112 -6.70 -10.65 3.47
C THR A 112 -7.22 -9.29 3.07
N TYR A 113 -6.74 -8.21 3.69
CA TYR A 113 -7.14 -6.85 3.37
C TYR A 113 -6.29 -6.26 2.23
N VAL A 114 -6.32 -6.89 1.08
CA VAL A 114 -5.50 -6.50 -0.10
C VAL A 114 -6.30 -5.78 -1.20
N GLY A 115 -7.62 -5.69 -1.07
CA GLY A 115 -8.49 -5.06 -2.06
C GLY A 115 -8.30 -5.66 -3.46
N GLN A 116 -7.98 -4.80 -4.44
CA GLN A 116 -7.73 -5.21 -5.82
C GLN A 116 -6.24 -5.35 -6.17
N ALA A 117 -5.34 -5.26 -5.19
CA ALA A 117 -3.90 -5.22 -5.44
C ALA A 117 -3.41 -6.43 -6.26
N GLU A 118 -3.85 -7.64 -5.92
CA GLU A 118 -3.49 -8.86 -6.65
C GLU A 118 -3.98 -8.82 -8.11
N ALA A 119 -5.23 -8.42 -8.33
CA ALA A 119 -5.79 -8.33 -9.68
C ALA A 119 -5.10 -7.26 -10.52
N LEU A 120 -4.68 -6.15 -9.91
CA LEU A 120 -3.95 -5.08 -10.58
C LEU A 120 -2.51 -5.50 -10.90
N ALA A 121 -1.82 -6.15 -9.97
CA ALA A 121 -0.45 -6.64 -10.17
C ALA A 121 -0.35 -7.67 -11.32
N ARG A 122 -1.39 -8.46 -11.55
CA ARG A 122 -1.43 -9.44 -12.67
C ARG A 122 -1.69 -8.81 -14.04
N ARG A 123 -1.98 -7.52 -14.13
CA ARG A 123 -2.26 -6.82 -15.38
C ARG A 123 -1.04 -6.10 -15.97
N VAL A 124 0.07 -6.11 -15.28
CA VAL A 124 1.34 -5.46 -15.68
C VAL A 124 2.17 -6.40 -16.53
#